data_301ba29d707d625468478eb9932901e1
#
_entry.id   301ba29d707d625468478eb9932901e1
#
_cell.length_a   1.000
_cell.length_b   1.000
_cell.length_c   1.000
_cell.angle_alpha   90.00
_cell.angle_beta   90.00
_cell.angle_gamma   90.00
#
_symmetry.space_group_name_H-M   'P 1'
#
loop_
_entity.id
_entity.type
_entity.pdbx_description
1 polymer ?
#
loop_
_entity_poly.entity_id
_entity_poly.type
_entity_poly.pdbx_seq_one_letter_code
_entity_poly.pdbx_strand_id
1 'polypeptide(L)'
;MTATLVVFDLDGTMIDTAPDLIESLNHTIAVRDLEPVSFDDLTHLVGQGARVMIRRAFDLRGYPLSDQEVDPLFDRFIDHYKAHMPGHSKPFDGLEASLDRLERDGCLVAVCTNKAEQLAVPLLRKLGLADRMAVITGGDTFAFRKPDGRHLLETIRLAGGDPAKSILVGDSVNDIQAAHNASVASLGVTFGYSDVPIADLNPTRIISHFDELTVDLVQETLAASNRATFSVTA
;
A
#
# COMPACT_ATOMS: atom_id res chain seq x y z
N MET A 1 -16.57 -14.07 -19.13
CA MET A 1 -15.82 -14.46 -17.90
C MET A 1 -15.22 -13.19 -17.33
N THR A 2 -15.28 -12.97 -16.02
CA THR A 2 -14.60 -11.82 -15.38
C THR A 2 -13.08 -11.99 -15.51
N ALA A 3 -12.38 -10.90 -15.85
CA ALA A 3 -10.92 -10.88 -15.94
C ALA A 3 -10.28 -11.14 -14.56
N THR A 4 -9.06 -11.63 -14.56
CA THR A 4 -8.23 -11.70 -13.35
C THR A 4 -7.89 -10.27 -12.93
N LEU A 5 -7.96 -9.98 -11.62
CA LEU A 5 -7.66 -8.66 -11.07
C LEU A 5 -6.47 -8.74 -10.11
N VAL A 6 -5.49 -7.89 -10.33
CA VAL A 6 -4.37 -7.69 -9.41
C VAL A 6 -4.55 -6.34 -8.72
N VAL A 7 -4.83 -6.39 -7.42
CA VAL A 7 -4.95 -5.19 -6.56
C VAL A 7 -3.62 -4.96 -5.88
N PHE A 8 -3.14 -3.72 -5.89
CA PHE A 8 -1.87 -3.36 -5.27
C PHE A 8 -2.09 -2.41 -4.10
N ASP A 9 -1.30 -2.55 -3.04
CA ASP A 9 -1.03 -1.40 -2.18
C ASP A 9 -0.13 -0.40 -2.91
N LEU A 10 0.01 0.80 -2.36
CA LEU A 10 0.75 1.90 -2.99
C LEU A 10 2.12 2.11 -2.33
N ASP A 11 2.12 2.60 -1.08
CA ASP A 11 3.33 2.99 -0.36
C ASP A 11 4.11 1.73 0.09
N GLY A 12 5.35 1.56 -0.37
CA GLY A 12 6.16 0.36 -0.04
C GLY A 12 5.89 -0.84 -0.94
N THR A 13 4.88 -0.76 -1.79
CA THR A 13 4.54 -1.83 -2.74
C THR A 13 4.74 -1.38 -4.18
N MET A 14 3.89 -0.51 -4.72
CA MET A 14 4.07 0.03 -6.08
C MET A 14 5.15 1.10 -6.13
N ILE A 15 5.14 1.99 -5.15
CA ILE A 15 5.93 3.23 -5.13
C ILE A 15 6.80 3.28 -3.88
N ASP A 16 8.09 3.52 -4.06
CA ASP A 16 8.98 3.93 -2.99
C ASP A 16 8.69 5.39 -2.63
N THR A 17 7.81 5.60 -1.67
CA THR A 17 7.35 6.92 -1.22
C THR A 17 8.02 7.38 0.07
N ALA A 18 8.79 6.53 0.73
CA ALA A 18 9.37 6.82 2.02
C ALA A 18 10.26 8.09 2.04
N PRO A 19 11.08 8.37 1.01
CA PRO A 19 11.89 9.59 1.00
C PRO A 19 11.05 10.86 1.13
N ASP A 20 9.99 11.01 0.35
CA ASP A 20 9.13 12.20 0.36
C ASP A 20 8.28 12.29 1.65
N LEU A 21 7.87 11.13 2.19
CA LEU A 21 7.14 11.08 3.46
C LEU A 21 8.04 11.55 4.62
N ILE A 22 9.31 11.10 4.66
CA ILE A 22 10.27 11.50 5.68
C ILE A 22 10.64 12.98 5.54
N GLU A 23 10.83 13.48 4.32
CA GLU A 23 11.08 14.91 4.10
C GLU A 23 9.93 15.75 4.63
N SER A 24 8.69 15.40 4.31
CA SER A 24 7.50 16.11 4.79
C SER A 24 7.34 16.01 6.31
N LEU A 25 7.74 14.87 6.90
CA LEU A 25 7.74 14.70 8.34
C LEU A 25 8.79 15.59 9.00
N ASN A 26 10.01 15.64 8.47
CA ASN A 26 11.08 16.50 8.95
C ASN A 26 10.71 17.99 8.83
N HIS A 27 10.07 18.39 7.72
CA HIS A 27 9.48 19.73 7.61
C HIS A 27 8.44 20.00 8.72
N THR A 28 7.67 18.99 9.09
CA THR A 28 6.62 19.12 10.11
C THR A 28 7.19 19.25 11.52
N ILE A 29 8.17 18.41 11.89
CA ILE A 29 8.76 18.45 13.24
C ILE A 29 9.64 19.67 13.46
N ALA A 30 10.21 20.24 12.40
CA ALA A 30 11.04 21.45 12.47
C ALA A 30 10.30 22.67 13.06
N VAL A 31 8.96 22.67 13.09
CA VAL A 31 8.16 23.74 13.72
C VAL A 31 8.40 23.85 15.24
N ARG A 32 8.98 22.83 15.86
CA ARG A 32 9.34 22.78 17.28
C ARG A 32 10.85 22.73 17.48
N ASP A 33 11.64 23.08 16.45
CA ASP A 33 13.11 23.01 16.48
C ASP A 33 13.65 21.62 16.87
N LEU A 34 12.90 20.55 16.53
CA LEU A 34 13.30 19.17 16.80
C LEU A 34 14.25 18.67 15.71
N GLU A 35 15.22 17.84 16.14
CA GLU A 35 16.17 17.20 15.23
C GLU A 35 15.44 16.29 14.21
N PRO A 36 15.88 16.29 12.93
CA PRO A 36 15.29 15.44 11.91
C PRO A 36 15.31 13.97 12.30
N VAL A 37 14.30 13.25 11.85
CA VAL A 37 14.25 11.78 11.94
C VAL A 37 14.85 11.17 10.68
N SER A 38 15.50 10.02 10.84
CA SER A 38 16.11 9.27 9.74
C SER A 38 15.09 8.35 9.06
N PHE A 39 15.50 7.80 7.92
CA PHE A 39 14.74 6.74 7.24
C PHE A 39 14.59 5.50 8.14
N ASP A 40 15.67 5.07 8.81
CA ASP A 40 15.65 3.90 9.68
C ASP A 40 14.72 4.07 10.90
N ASP A 41 14.53 5.31 11.37
CA ASP A 41 13.61 5.59 12.47
C ASP A 41 12.15 5.30 12.10
N LEU A 42 11.77 5.46 10.83
CA LEU A 42 10.37 5.58 10.41
C LEU A 42 9.91 4.65 9.29
N THR A 43 10.81 3.91 8.63
CA THR A 43 10.43 2.98 7.56
C THR A 43 9.32 2.02 7.99
N HIS A 44 9.40 1.53 9.23
CA HIS A 44 8.40 0.63 9.80
C HIS A 44 7.04 1.27 10.09
N LEU A 45 6.90 2.59 9.90
CA LEU A 45 5.65 3.32 10.14
C LEU A 45 4.99 3.82 8.87
N VAL A 46 5.68 3.76 7.74
CA VAL A 46 5.08 4.02 6.43
C VAL A 46 3.97 2.99 6.20
N GLY A 47 2.83 3.42 5.67
CA GLY A 47 1.64 2.54 5.53
C GLY A 47 0.68 2.54 6.73
N GLN A 48 1.08 3.08 7.89
CA GLN A 48 0.19 3.24 9.05
C GLN A 48 -0.56 4.58 9.06
N GLY A 49 -0.23 5.47 8.13
CA GLY A 49 -0.85 6.79 7.95
C GLY A 49 -0.06 7.92 8.63
N ALA A 50 -0.17 9.13 8.06
CA ALA A 50 0.63 10.29 8.44
C ALA A 50 0.49 10.70 9.91
N ARG A 51 -0.70 10.55 10.52
CA ARG A 51 -0.93 10.86 11.94
C ARG A 51 -0.09 9.99 12.87
N VAL A 52 0.07 8.70 12.56
CA VAL A 52 0.90 7.78 13.32
C VAL A 52 2.38 8.16 13.18
N MET A 53 2.82 8.44 11.95
CA MET A 53 4.19 8.89 11.66
C MET A 53 4.53 10.17 12.43
N ILE A 54 3.66 11.18 12.44
CA ILE A 54 3.85 12.44 13.17
C ILE A 54 4.01 12.15 14.67
N ARG A 55 3.08 11.42 15.29
CA ARG A 55 3.18 11.08 16.71
C ARG A 55 4.51 10.41 17.04
N ARG A 56 4.86 9.37 16.26
CA ARG A 56 6.10 8.62 16.48
C ARG A 56 7.34 9.50 16.37
N ALA A 57 7.38 10.41 15.39
CA ALA A 57 8.50 11.34 15.23
C ALA A 57 8.68 12.24 16.46
N PHE A 58 7.59 12.75 16.98
CA PHE A 58 7.62 13.58 18.20
C PHE A 58 7.98 12.76 19.45
N ASP A 59 7.44 11.55 19.59
CA ASP A 59 7.77 10.61 20.69
C ASP A 59 9.27 10.27 20.70
N LEU A 60 9.84 9.98 19.52
CA LEU A 60 11.28 9.71 19.37
C LEU A 60 12.17 10.90 19.81
N ARG A 61 11.63 12.10 19.80
CA ARG A 61 12.32 13.34 20.25
C ARG A 61 11.94 13.74 21.68
N GLY A 62 11.22 12.86 22.42
CA GLY A 62 10.82 13.10 23.80
C GLY A 62 9.72 14.14 23.96
N TYR A 63 8.96 14.41 22.92
CA TYR A 63 7.87 15.40 22.90
C TYR A 63 6.52 14.76 22.57
N PRO A 64 5.88 14.03 23.51
CA PRO A 64 4.62 13.36 23.23
C PRO A 64 3.50 14.38 22.93
N LEU A 65 2.75 14.14 21.85
CA LEU A 65 1.66 15.00 21.39
C LEU A 65 0.32 14.61 21.98
N SER A 66 -0.46 15.60 22.39
CA SER A 66 -1.91 15.44 22.61
C SER A 66 -2.67 15.29 21.29
N ASP A 67 -3.91 14.81 21.34
CA ASP A 67 -4.74 14.67 20.14
C ASP A 67 -4.99 16.00 19.43
N GLN A 68 -5.15 17.09 20.20
CA GLN A 68 -5.39 18.44 19.66
C GLN A 68 -4.17 19.03 18.93
N GLU A 69 -2.95 18.62 19.31
CA GLU A 69 -1.72 19.11 18.66
C GLU A 69 -1.43 18.40 17.34
N VAL A 70 -1.98 17.20 17.12
CA VAL A 70 -1.74 16.44 15.89
C VAL A 70 -2.41 17.07 14.68
N ASP A 71 -3.61 17.63 14.82
CA ASP A 71 -4.37 18.15 13.68
C ASP A 71 -3.60 19.25 12.89
N PRO A 72 -3.10 20.33 13.51
CA PRO A 72 -2.35 21.35 12.77
C PRO A 72 -1.03 20.82 12.20
N LEU A 73 -0.41 19.85 12.84
CA LEU A 73 0.81 19.21 12.34
C LEU A 73 0.50 18.29 11.14
N PHE A 74 -0.63 17.61 11.19
CA PHE A 74 -1.12 16.81 10.06
C PHE A 74 -1.40 17.67 8.84
N ASP A 75 -2.08 18.82 9.00
CA ASP A 75 -2.35 19.75 7.90
C ASP A 75 -1.03 20.24 7.28
N ARG A 76 -0.07 20.63 8.12
CA ARG A 76 1.26 21.04 7.68
C ARG A 76 2.01 19.95 6.90
N PHE A 77 1.92 18.71 7.38
CA PHE A 77 2.51 17.55 6.69
C PHE A 77 1.88 17.36 5.31
N ILE A 78 0.54 17.37 5.26
CA ILE A 78 -0.22 17.14 4.01
C ILE A 78 0.07 18.24 3.00
N ASP A 79 0.10 19.50 3.42
CA ASP A 79 0.39 20.63 2.53
C ASP A 79 1.79 20.52 1.94
N HIS A 80 2.80 20.21 2.77
CA HIS A 80 4.17 20.01 2.30
C HIS A 80 4.25 18.85 1.33
N TYR A 81 3.69 17.68 1.69
CA TYR A 81 3.70 16.50 0.83
C TYR A 81 3.03 16.74 -0.52
N LYS A 82 1.85 17.39 -0.54
CA LYS A 82 1.15 17.74 -1.78
C LYS A 82 1.96 18.66 -2.68
N ALA A 83 2.65 19.62 -2.10
CA ALA A 83 3.44 20.60 -2.84
C ALA A 83 4.69 19.99 -3.48
N HIS A 84 5.29 18.95 -2.88
CA HIS A 84 6.58 18.41 -3.28
C HIS A 84 6.52 17.03 -3.95
N MET A 85 5.45 16.24 -3.74
CA MET A 85 5.32 14.93 -4.42
C MET A 85 5.22 15.08 -5.95
N PRO A 86 5.79 14.17 -6.79
CA PRO A 86 6.43 12.94 -6.37
C PRO A 86 7.85 13.09 -5.85
N GLY A 87 8.47 14.28 -5.87
CA GLY A 87 9.81 14.54 -5.35
C GLY A 87 10.81 13.43 -5.68
N HIS A 88 11.17 12.64 -4.69
CA HIS A 88 12.01 11.45 -4.81
C HIS A 88 11.22 10.13 -4.93
N SER A 89 9.89 10.19 -4.79
CA SER A 89 9.04 9.00 -4.95
C SER A 89 9.11 8.46 -6.38
N LYS A 90 9.30 7.15 -6.51
CA LYS A 90 9.40 6.46 -7.80
C LYS A 90 8.80 5.07 -7.74
N PRO A 91 8.37 4.50 -8.88
CA PRO A 91 8.00 3.08 -8.94
C PRO A 91 9.17 2.20 -8.47
N PHE A 92 8.87 1.10 -7.76
CA PHE A 92 9.86 0.07 -7.51
C PHE A 92 10.30 -0.58 -8.83
N ASP A 93 11.54 -1.03 -8.86
CA ASP A 93 12.16 -1.61 -10.06
C ASP A 93 11.34 -2.79 -10.58
N GLY A 94 11.09 -2.83 -11.89
CA GLY A 94 10.31 -3.86 -12.55
C GLY A 94 8.78 -3.68 -12.51
N LEU A 95 8.23 -2.71 -11.75
CA LEU A 95 6.79 -2.50 -11.65
C LEU A 95 6.15 -2.27 -13.01
N GLU A 96 6.62 -1.27 -13.79
CA GLU A 96 6.00 -0.90 -15.05
C GLU A 96 6.00 -2.07 -16.04
N ALA A 97 7.13 -2.80 -16.12
CA ALA A 97 7.22 -4.00 -16.95
C ALA A 97 6.27 -5.12 -16.50
N SER A 98 6.02 -5.25 -15.19
CA SER A 98 5.05 -6.22 -14.67
C SER A 98 3.61 -5.80 -15.00
N LEU A 99 3.28 -4.53 -14.89
CA LEU A 99 1.98 -4.01 -15.32
C LEU A 99 1.75 -4.25 -16.81
N ASP A 100 2.77 -4.01 -17.66
CA ASP A 100 2.69 -4.28 -19.12
C ASP A 100 2.41 -5.76 -19.42
N ARG A 101 3.02 -6.68 -18.65
CA ARG A 101 2.76 -8.13 -18.78
C ARG A 101 1.31 -8.47 -18.41
N LEU A 102 0.86 -7.98 -17.24
CA LEU A 102 -0.49 -8.23 -16.74
C LEU A 102 -1.57 -7.72 -17.71
N GLU A 103 -1.43 -6.48 -18.18
CA GLU A 103 -2.38 -5.85 -19.10
C GLU A 103 -2.41 -6.56 -20.48
N ARG A 104 -1.27 -6.97 -21.02
CA ARG A 104 -1.17 -7.72 -22.28
C ARG A 104 -1.97 -9.03 -22.23
N ASP A 105 -1.98 -9.66 -21.07
CA ASP A 105 -2.69 -10.93 -20.86
C ASP A 105 -4.13 -10.73 -20.33
N GLY A 106 -4.62 -9.48 -20.39
CA GLY A 106 -6.01 -9.13 -20.07
C GLY A 106 -6.34 -9.08 -18.59
N CYS A 107 -5.34 -9.02 -17.71
CA CYS A 107 -5.57 -8.74 -16.30
C CYS A 107 -5.96 -7.28 -16.08
N LEU A 108 -6.89 -7.03 -15.18
CA LEU A 108 -7.15 -5.71 -14.64
C LEU A 108 -6.20 -5.42 -13.49
N VAL A 109 -5.86 -4.15 -13.29
CA VAL A 109 -5.07 -3.67 -12.16
C VAL A 109 -5.83 -2.59 -11.39
N ALA A 110 -5.68 -2.58 -10.06
CA ALA A 110 -6.34 -1.61 -9.19
C ALA A 110 -5.44 -1.28 -7.99
N VAL A 111 -5.77 -0.19 -7.29
CA VAL A 111 -5.07 0.22 -6.06
C VAL A 111 -6.02 0.24 -4.87
N CYS A 112 -5.58 -0.40 -3.77
CA CYS A 112 -6.25 -0.40 -2.47
C CYS A 112 -5.23 0.00 -1.39
N THR A 113 -5.22 1.27 -0.97
CA THR A 113 -4.20 1.82 -0.08
C THR A 113 -4.78 2.50 1.15
N ASN A 114 -4.00 2.51 2.26
CA ASN A 114 -4.33 3.31 3.44
C ASN A 114 -3.93 4.80 3.30
N LYS A 115 -3.22 5.16 2.22
CA LYS A 115 -2.98 6.55 1.86
C LYS A 115 -4.30 7.23 1.50
N ALA A 116 -4.50 8.48 1.93
CA ALA A 116 -5.69 9.25 1.57
C ALA A 116 -5.82 9.38 0.04
N GLU A 117 -7.04 9.21 -0.50
CA GLU A 117 -7.31 9.22 -1.95
C GLU A 117 -6.83 10.52 -2.61
N GLN A 118 -7.01 11.65 -1.91
CA GLN A 118 -6.53 12.97 -2.36
C GLN A 118 -4.99 13.09 -2.47
N LEU A 119 -4.23 12.10 -1.98
CA LEU A 119 -2.78 11.99 -2.15
C LEU A 119 -2.41 10.87 -3.12
N ALA A 120 -3.10 9.73 -3.08
CA ALA A 120 -2.82 8.57 -3.90
C ALA A 120 -3.07 8.86 -5.39
N VAL A 121 -4.23 9.42 -5.73
CA VAL A 121 -4.61 9.71 -7.12
C VAL A 121 -3.67 10.73 -7.78
N PRO A 122 -3.36 11.90 -7.17
CA PRO A 122 -2.41 12.84 -7.77
C PRO A 122 -0.99 12.29 -7.88
N LEU A 123 -0.53 11.48 -6.92
CA LEU A 123 0.79 10.85 -6.99
C LEU A 123 0.88 9.92 -8.20
N LEU A 124 -0.07 8.97 -8.33
CA LEU A 124 -0.10 8.05 -9.46
C LEU A 124 -0.26 8.77 -10.81
N ARG A 125 -1.04 9.86 -10.85
CA ARG A 125 -1.18 10.68 -12.06
C ARG A 125 0.14 11.35 -12.47
N LYS A 126 0.86 11.92 -11.50
CA LYS A 126 2.17 12.56 -11.77
C LYS A 126 3.24 11.54 -12.22
N LEU A 127 3.12 10.29 -11.75
CA LEU A 127 3.98 9.18 -12.17
C LEU A 127 3.51 8.48 -13.45
N GLY A 128 2.40 8.94 -14.09
CA GLY A 128 1.88 8.37 -15.34
C GLY A 128 1.20 7.00 -15.17
N LEU A 129 0.86 6.61 -13.94
CA LEU A 129 0.31 5.29 -13.63
C LEU A 129 -1.22 5.28 -13.40
N ALA A 130 -1.84 6.45 -13.17
CA ALA A 130 -3.25 6.51 -12.77
C ALA A 130 -4.21 5.91 -13.81
N ASP A 131 -3.96 6.17 -15.11
CA ASP A 131 -4.85 5.74 -16.20
C ASP A 131 -4.77 4.23 -16.46
N ARG A 132 -3.79 3.54 -15.88
CA ARG A 132 -3.65 2.08 -15.93
C ARG A 132 -4.53 1.38 -14.89
N MET A 133 -4.98 2.10 -13.87
CA MET A 133 -5.75 1.54 -12.77
C MET A 133 -7.25 1.54 -13.08
N ALA A 134 -7.89 0.37 -13.04
CA ALA A 134 -9.35 0.25 -13.16
C ALA A 134 -10.06 1.05 -12.06
N VAL A 135 -9.48 1.10 -10.86
CA VAL A 135 -9.92 1.95 -9.74
C VAL A 135 -8.75 2.19 -8.78
N ILE A 136 -8.78 3.35 -8.12
CA ILE A 136 -7.87 3.69 -7.02
C ILE A 136 -8.74 4.00 -5.81
N THR A 137 -8.58 3.26 -4.71
CA THR A 137 -9.28 3.53 -3.44
C THR A 137 -8.26 3.85 -2.36
N GLY A 138 -8.47 4.96 -1.68
CA GLY A 138 -7.65 5.43 -0.57
C GLY A 138 -8.21 5.03 0.79
N GLY A 139 -7.45 5.30 1.85
CA GLY A 139 -7.84 4.99 3.22
C GLY A 139 -9.04 5.77 3.76
N ASP A 140 -9.52 6.74 3.00
CA ASP A 140 -10.67 7.61 3.28
C ASP A 140 -11.79 7.51 2.23
N THR A 141 -11.64 6.66 1.21
CA THR A 141 -12.70 6.39 0.22
C THR A 141 -13.95 5.78 0.86
N PHE A 142 -13.76 4.96 1.90
CA PHE A 142 -14.83 4.32 2.66
C PHE A 142 -14.71 4.64 4.16
N ALA A 143 -15.72 4.25 4.94
CA ALA A 143 -15.68 4.35 6.41
C ALA A 143 -14.74 3.33 7.07
N PHE A 144 -14.12 2.47 6.29
CA PHE A 144 -13.21 1.41 6.71
C PHE A 144 -11.98 1.36 5.78
N ARG A 145 -10.86 0.89 6.31
CA ARG A 145 -9.59 0.76 5.57
C ARG A 145 -8.87 -0.53 5.98
N LYS A 146 -7.81 -0.93 5.24
CA LYS A 146 -7.00 -2.08 5.61
C LYS A 146 -6.50 -1.96 7.06
N PRO A 147 -6.57 -2.99 7.89
CA PRO A 147 -6.73 -4.42 7.55
C PRO A 147 -8.19 -4.91 7.45
N ASP A 148 -9.20 -4.02 7.44
CA ASP A 148 -10.59 -4.44 7.21
C ASP A 148 -10.74 -4.97 5.78
N GLY A 149 -11.14 -6.24 5.64
CA GLY A 149 -11.28 -6.89 4.34
C GLY A 149 -12.33 -6.25 3.42
N ARG A 150 -13.29 -5.49 4.00
CA ARG A 150 -14.29 -4.76 3.22
C ARG A 150 -13.67 -3.71 2.30
N HIS A 151 -12.55 -3.09 2.68
CA HIS A 151 -11.83 -2.16 1.81
C HIS A 151 -11.40 -2.85 0.51
N LEU A 152 -10.77 -4.02 0.64
CA LEU A 152 -10.35 -4.82 -0.51
C LEU A 152 -11.54 -5.30 -1.35
N LEU A 153 -12.60 -5.81 -0.71
CA LEU A 153 -13.79 -6.31 -1.41
C LEU A 153 -14.50 -5.20 -2.20
N GLU A 154 -14.64 -4.01 -1.62
CA GLU A 154 -15.24 -2.86 -2.33
C GLU A 154 -14.35 -2.35 -3.47
N THR A 155 -13.01 -2.38 -3.30
CA THR A 155 -12.08 -2.07 -4.39
C THR A 155 -12.25 -3.05 -5.55
N ILE A 156 -12.30 -4.35 -5.26
CA ILE A 156 -12.55 -5.41 -6.26
C ILE A 156 -13.89 -5.19 -6.97
N ARG A 157 -14.93 -4.90 -6.22
CA ARG A 157 -16.27 -4.64 -6.77
C ARG A 157 -16.28 -3.42 -7.72
N LEU A 158 -15.65 -2.32 -7.32
CA LEU A 158 -15.56 -1.10 -8.14
C LEU A 158 -14.72 -1.30 -9.40
N ALA A 159 -13.68 -2.16 -9.34
CA ALA A 159 -12.89 -2.56 -10.50
C ALA A 159 -13.64 -3.53 -11.44
N GLY A 160 -14.84 -4.00 -11.08
CA GLY A 160 -15.58 -5.01 -11.84
C GLY A 160 -15.00 -6.41 -11.73
N GLY A 161 -14.19 -6.68 -10.69
CA GLY A 161 -13.54 -7.96 -10.43
C GLY A 161 -14.42 -8.95 -9.68
N ASP A 162 -13.88 -10.16 -9.54
CA ASP A 162 -14.42 -11.26 -8.75
C ASP A 162 -13.39 -11.60 -7.65
N PRO A 163 -13.76 -11.58 -6.34
CA PRO A 163 -12.84 -11.93 -5.27
C PRO A 163 -12.13 -13.29 -5.47
N ALA A 164 -12.81 -14.27 -6.04
CA ALA A 164 -12.22 -15.59 -6.33
C ALA A 164 -11.17 -15.58 -7.46
N LYS A 165 -11.08 -14.47 -8.22
CA LYS A 165 -10.13 -14.24 -9.31
C LYS A 165 -9.27 -13.01 -9.07
N SER A 166 -9.18 -12.56 -7.83
CA SER A 166 -8.42 -11.39 -7.44
C SER A 166 -7.29 -11.78 -6.48
N ILE A 167 -6.18 -11.05 -6.56
CA ILE A 167 -5.10 -11.11 -5.57
C ILE A 167 -4.82 -9.72 -5.03
N LEU A 168 -4.35 -9.62 -3.77
CA LEU A 168 -3.78 -8.40 -3.21
C LEU A 168 -2.27 -8.54 -3.13
N VAL A 169 -1.56 -7.59 -3.72
CA VAL A 169 -0.10 -7.44 -3.62
C VAL A 169 0.20 -6.36 -2.58
N GLY A 170 1.00 -6.68 -1.56
CA GLY A 170 1.31 -5.74 -0.49
C GLY A 170 2.55 -6.14 0.31
N ASP A 171 3.08 -5.18 1.08
CA ASP A 171 4.31 -5.34 1.86
C ASP A 171 4.08 -5.40 3.37
N SER A 172 2.86 -5.11 3.86
CA SER A 172 2.61 -4.88 5.27
C SER A 172 1.59 -5.84 5.91
N VAL A 173 1.56 -5.84 7.25
CA VAL A 173 0.52 -6.52 8.04
C VAL A 173 -0.89 -6.11 7.57
N ASN A 174 -1.09 -4.82 7.26
CA ASN A 174 -2.41 -4.33 6.84
C ASN A 174 -2.88 -4.99 5.55
N ASP A 175 -1.98 -5.29 4.62
CA ASP A 175 -2.30 -5.89 3.32
C ASP A 175 -2.64 -7.36 3.49
N ILE A 176 -1.72 -8.10 4.10
CA ILE A 176 -1.90 -9.54 4.24
C ILE A 176 -3.13 -9.86 5.09
N GLN A 177 -3.36 -9.08 6.14
CA GLN A 177 -4.53 -9.26 6.99
C GLN A 177 -5.83 -8.84 6.30
N ALA A 178 -5.82 -7.77 5.47
CA ALA A 178 -6.98 -7.41 4.66
C ALA A 178 -7.34 -8.52 3.66
N ALA A 179 -6.35 -9.13 3.01
CA ALA A 179 -6.55 -10.26 2.12
C ALA A 179 -7.14 -11.47 2.86
N HIS A 180 -6.59 -11.84 4.02
CA HIS A 180 -7.12 -12.90 4.87
C HIS A 180 -8.58 -12.62 5.29
N ASN A 181 -8.87 -11.41 5.78
CA ASN A 181 -10.21 -11.01 6.21
C ASN A 181 -11.22 -10.97 5.06
N ALA A 182 -10.75 -10.75 3.83
CA ALA A 182 -11.56 -10.78 2.61
C ALA A 182 -11.65 -12.18 1.98
N SER A 183 -10.92 -13.18 2.48
CA SER A 183 -10.74 -14.49 1.83
C SER A 183 -10.24 -14.38 0.38
N VAL A 184 -9.35 -13.42 0.12
CA VAL A 184 -8.69 -13.15 -1.16
C VAL A 184 -7.24 -13.62 -1.09
N ALA A 185 -6.72 -14.17 -2.19
CA ALA A 185 -5.32 -14.56 -2.26
C ALA A 185 -4.39 -13.35 -2.10
N SER A 186 -3.23 -13.53 -1.45
CA SER A 186 -2.25 -12.47 -1.20
C SER A 186 -0.88 -12.81 -1.76
N LEU A 187 -0.19 -11.79 -2.26
CA LEU A 187 1.20 -11.86 -2.69
C LEU A 187 1.99 -10.83 -1.85
N GLY A 188 2.84 -11.33 -0.97
CA GLY A 188 3.71 -10.47 -0.16
C GLY A 188 4.95 -10.05 -0.95
N VAL A 189 5.40 -8.79 -0.79
CA VAL A 189 6.67 -8.31 -1.33
C VAL A 189 7.68 -8.09 -0.21
N THR A 190 8.97 -8.41 -0.45
CA THR A 190 10.02 -8.31 0.59
C THR A 190 10.77 -6.98 0.57
N PHE A 191 10.60 -6.17 -0.47
CA PHE A 191 11.34 -4.92 -0.67
C PHE A 191 10.64 -3.68 -0.09
N GLY A 192 9.48 -3.87 0.56
CA GLY A 192 8.69 -2.79 1.17
C GLY A 192 9.16 -2.38 2.56
N TYR A 193 8.25 -1.79 3.34
CA TYR A 193 8.55 -1.12 4.61
C TYR A 193 8.05 -1.88 5.84
N SER A 194 7.81 -3.18 5.74
CA SER A 194 7.30 -3.97 6.86
C SER A 194 8.34 -4.08 7.98
N ASP A 195 7.92 -3.88 9.22
CA ASP A 195 8.68 -4.14 10.44
C ASP A 195 8.67 -5.61 10.85
N VAL A 196 7.79 -6.39 10.24
CA VAL A 196 7.68 -7.84 10.43
C VAL A 196 8.08 -8.53 9.12
N PRO A 197 8.93 -9.58 9.14
CA PRO A 197 9.22 -10.34 7.94
C PRO A 197 7.92 -10.78 7.26
N ILE A 198 7.78 -10.48 5.97
CA ILE A 198 6.53 -10.73 5.23
C ILE A 198 6.13 -12.22 5.27
N ALA A 199 7.11 -13.12 5.40
CA ALA A 199 6.89 -14.56 5.51
C ALA A 199 6.14 -14.94 6.79
N ASP A 200 6.34 -14.20 7.89
CA ASP A 200 5.69 -14.46 9.18
C ASP A 200 4.21 -14.07 9.16
N LEU A 201 3.79 -13.28 8.17
CA LEU A 201 2.40 -12.87 7.95
C LEU A 201 1.58 -13.92 7.18
N ASN A 202 2.23 -15.00 6.69
CA ASN A 202 1.61 -16.08 5.94
C ASN A 202 0.83 -15.62 4.69
N PRO A 203 1.43 -14.84 3.77
CA PRO A 203 0.81 -14.58 2.48
C PRO A 203 0.70 -15.87 1.66
N THR A 204 -0.17 -15.89 0.65
CA THR A 204 -0.30 -17.06 -0.24
C THR A 204 0.99 -17.34 -1.01
N ARG A 205 1.70 -16.29 -1.43
CA ARG A 205 3.02 -16.33 -2.09
C ARG A 205 3.83 -15.09 -1.72
N ILE A 206 5.14 -15.14 -1.99
CA ILE A 206 6.08 -14.05 -1.75
C ILE A 206 6.90 -13.84 -3.02
N ILE A 207 7.22 -12.59 -3.34
CA ILE A 207 8.20 -12.19 -4.35
C ILE A 207 9.22 -11.22 -3.74
N SER A 208 10.41 -11.19 -4.31
CA SER A 208 11.50 -10.28 -3.94
C SER A 208 11.77 -9.20 -4.98
N HIS A 209 11.17 -9.33 -6.16
CA HIS A 209 11.28 -8.36 -7.26
C HIS A 209 10.04 -8.45 -8.16
N PHE A 210 9.64 -7.35 -8.83
CA PHE A 210 8.49 -7.35 -9.73
C PHE A 210 8.70 -8.17 -11.00
N ASP A 211 9.92 -8.51 -11.37
CA ASP A 211 10.15 -9.44 -12.50
C ASP A 211 9.54 -10.82 -12.25
N GLU A 212 9.38 -11.22 -10.99
CA GLU A 212 8.72 -12.45 -10.60
C GLU A 212 7.20 -12.40 -10.76
N LEU A 213 6.59 -11.19 -10.80
CA LEU A 213 5.15 -11.02 -10.96
C LEU A 213 4.74 -11.29 -12.41
N THR A 214 4.53 -12.55 -12.72
CA THR A 214 4.04 -13.05 -14.00
C THR A 214 2.58 -13.49 -13.90
N VAL A 215 1.89 -13.61 -15.05
CA VAL A 215 0.51 -14.12 -15.08
C VAL A 215 0.44 -15.56 -14.55
N ASP A 216 1.44 -16.37 -14.84
CA ASP A 216 1.51 -17.75 -14.32
C ASP A 216 1.58 -17.75 -12.79
N LEU A 217 2.41 -16.89 -12.18
CA LEU A 217 2.48 -16.75 -10.72
C LEU A 217 1.14 -16.30 -10.13
N VAL A 218 0.45 -15.37 -10.79
CA VAL A 218 -0.89 -14.91 -10.36
C VAL A 218 -1.87 -16.08 -10.37
N GLN A 219 -1.90 -16.90 -11.44
CA GLN A 219 -2.77 -18.07 -11.53
C GLN A 219 -2.42 -19.15 -10.50
N GLU A 220 -1.13 -19.40 -10.27
CA GLU A 220 -0.66 -20.32 -9.23
C GLU A 220 -1.06 -19.84 -7.83
N THR A 221 -0.98 -18.54 -7.57
CA THR A 221 -1.39 -17.93 -6.30
C THR A 221 -2.88 -18.11 -6.05
N LEU A 222 -3.72 -17.86 -7.06
CA LEU A 222 -5.16 -18.11 -6.99
C LEU A 222 -5.49 -19.59 -6.74
N ALA A 223 -4.80 -20.50 -7.45
CA ALA A 223 -5.00 -21.93 -7.29
C ALA A 223 -4.57 -22.45 -5.90
N ALA A 224 -3.55 -21.84 -5.29
CA ALA A 224 -3.10 -22.21 -3.95
C ALA A 224 -4.09 -21.77 -2.87
N SER A 225 -4.64 -20.56 -2.97
CA SER A 225 -5.66 -20.03 -2.04
C SER A 225 -6.93 -20.87 -2.07
N ASN A 226 -7.41 -21.25 -3.26
CA ASN A 226 -8.60 -22.08 -3.41
C ASN A 226 -8.44 -23.46 -2.76
N ARG A 227 -7.25 -24.06 -2.81
CA ARG A 227 -6.97 -25.37 -2.16
C ARG A 227 -7.00 -25.30 -0.64
N ALA A 228 -6.51 -24.20 -0.05
CA ALA A 228 -6.53 -23.99 1.39
C ALA A 228 -7.96 -23.88 1.94
N THR A 229 -8.86 -23.26 1.20
CA THR A 229 -10.27 -23.09 1.58
C THR A 229 -11.03 -24.43 1.60
N PHE A 230 -10.72 -25.37 0.70
CA PHE A 230 -11.37 -26.68 0.65
C PHE A 230 -10.87 -27.66 1.72
N SER A 231 -9.65 -27.47 2.26
CA SER A 231 -9.11 -28.36 3.30
C SER A 231 -9.58 -28.03 4.72
N VAL A 232 -10.21 -26.89 4.95
CA VAL A 232 -10.76 -26.47 6.26
C VAL A 232 -12.23 -26.89 6.44
N THR A 233 -12.91 -27.27 5.35
CA THR A 233 -14.34 -27.67 5.35
C THR A 233 -14.56 -29.17 5.26
N ALA A 234 -13.52 -30.00 5.33
CA ALA A 234 -13.54 -31.45 5.37
C ALA A 234 -13.06 -31.97 6.73
#